data_31eff05e33f335868702e88dad438047
#
_entry.id   31eff05e33f335868702e88dad438047
#
_cell.length_a   1.000
_cell.length_b   1.000
_cell.length_c   1.000
_cell.angle_alpha   90.00
_cell.angle_beta   90.00
_cell.angle_gamma   90.00
#
_symmetry.space_group_name_H-M   'P 1'
#
loop_
_entity.id
_entity.type
_entity.pdbx_description
1 polymer ?
#
loop_
_entity_poly.entity_id
_entity_poly.type
_entity_poly.pdbx_seq_one_letter_code
_entity_poly.pdbx_strand_id
1 'polypeptide(L)'
;MEQATAAPGNHDKRPPVVESAPPPGVAAVPLRRTAAERAIVTPLPWPATDPDLPTYPVTHPYIRRYWTATIGPGAVADLLRLATAAQRGRSLRRPTHIHVLVRANLVHINHGHVFVRTRIPRLSPIHVRLLPPDLRRAHPD
;
A
#
# COMPACT_ATOMS: atom_id res chain seq x y z
N MET A 1 37.58 79.71 12.36
CA MET A 1 37.18 79.42 10.99
C MET A 1 37.38 77.92 10.90
N GLU A 2 36.41 77.19 10.90
CA GLU A 2 35.23 76.78 10.16
C GLU A 2 35.04 75.27 10.41
N GLN A 3 34.11 74.95 11.14
CA GLN A 3 32.89 74.22 10.85
C GLN A 3 33.07 72.81 10.31
N ALA A 4 32.90 71.86 11.13
CA ALA A 4 32.63 70.47 10.75
C ALA A 4 31.19 70.12 11.08
N THR A 5 30.39 69.91 10.07
CA THR A 5 28.99 69.54 10.15
C THR A 5 28.87 68.04 10.39
N ALA A 6 28.23 67.64 11.47
CA ALA A 6 27.86 66.28 11.77
C ALA A 6 26.68 65.85 10.90
N ALA A 7 26.79 64.72 10.24
CA ALA A 7 25.65 64.03 9.60
C ALA A 7 24.93 63.16 10.64
N PRO A 8 23.58 63.17 10.67
CA PRO A 8 22.82 62.32 11.59
C PRO A 8 22.70 60.91 11.04
N GLY A 9 22.95 59.95 11.94
CA GLY A 9 22.74 58.53 11.66
C GLY A 9 21.27 58.19 11.41
N ASN A 10 21.06 57.58 10.32
CA ASN A 10 19.77 57.04 9.92
C ASN A 10 19.55 55.72 10.67
N HIS A 11 18.78 55.79 11.77
CA HIS A 11 18.29 54.60 12.43
C HIS A 11 17.19 53.97 11.56
N ASP A 12 17.57 53.00 10.75
CA ASP A 12 16.64 52.09 10.09
C ASP A 12 15.91 51.26 11.13
N LYS A 13 14.80 51.81 11.64
CA LYS A 13 13.81 51.08 12.43
C LYS A 13 13.01 50.24 11.46
N ARG A 14 13.48 49.03 11.15
CA ARG A 14 12.62 48.00 10.63
C ARG A 14 11.55 47.68 11.71
N PRO A 15 10.27 47.82 11.37
CA PRO A 15 9.23 47.34 12.26
C PRO A 15 9.38 45.82 12.42
N PRO A 16 9.11 45.27 13.62
CA PRO A 16 9.12 43.83 13.79
C PRO A 16 8.12 43.20 12.86
N VAL A 17 8.58 42.24 12.04
CA VAL A 17 7.72 41.40 11.25
C VAL A 17 6.85 40.65 12.26
N VAL A 18 5.61 41.09 12.39
CA VAL A 18 4.61 40.35 13.15
C VAL A 18 4.34 39.09 12.32
N GLU A 19 4.95 38.00 12.75
CA GLU A 19 4.64 36.68 12.23
C GLU A 19 3.15 36.41 12.56
N SER A 20 2.31 36.62 11.55
CA SER A 20 0.88 36.40 11.68
C SER A 20 0.66 34.93 11.98
N ALA A 21 0.26 34.63 13.22
CA ALA A 21 -0.22 33.31 13.59
C ALA A 21 -1.36 32.91 12.62
N PRO A 22 -1.40 31.66 12.14
CA PRO A 22 -2.47 31.22 11.25
C PRO A 22 -3.80 31.37 11.97
N PRO A 23 -4.85 31.85 11.28
CA PRO A 23 -6.16 32.02 11.90
C PRO A 23 -6.70 30.71 12.42
N PRO A 24 -7.35 30.70 13.61
CA PRO A 24 -7.99 29.50 14.13
C PRO A 24 -9.11 29.09 13.17
N GLY A 25 -9.00 27.88 12.59
CA GLY A 25 -10.02 27.34 11.69
C GLY A 25 -9.51 26.85 10.33
N VAL A 26 -8.23 27.03 10.01
CA VAL A 26 -7.63 26.34 8.85
C VAL A 26 -7.42 24.89 9.25
N ALA A 27 -8.23 23.98 8.70
CA ALA A 27 -8.00 22.55 8.79
C ALA A 27 -6.54 22.27 8.40
N ALA A 28 -5.78 21.59 9.27
CA ALA A 28 -4.42 21.23 8.98
C ALA A 28 -4.39 20.47 7.66
N VAL A 29 -3.72 21.04 6.64
CA VAL A 29 -3.49 20.36 5.37
C VAL A 29 -2.74 19.07 5.73
N PRO A 30 -3.27 17.87 5.37
CA PRO A 30 -2.61 16.63 5.73
C PRO A 30 -1.20 16.68 5.15
N LEU A 31 -0.20 16.61 6.03
CA LEU A 31 1.20 16.56 5.66
C LEU A 31 1.37 15.45 4.63
N ARG A 32 1.88 15.78 3.45
CA ARG A 32 2.17 14.77 2.42
C ARG A 32 3.11 13.75 3.01
N ARG A 33 2.64 12.51 3.12
CA ARG A 33 3.47 11.39 3.59
C ARG A 33 4.76 11.34 2.79
N THR A 34 5.88 11.15 3.45
CA THR A 34 7.18 10.98 2.81
C THR A 34 7.16 9.76 1.87
N ALA A 35 8.10 9.67 0.94
CA ALA A 35 8.23 8.50 0.07
C ALA A 35 8.45 7.21 0.88
N ALA A 36 9.19 7.30 2.01
CA ALA A 36 9.42 6.19 2.92
C ALA A 36 8.13 5.72 3.62
N GLU A 37 7.29 6.66 4.07
CA GLU A 37 5.99 6.34 4.69
C GLU A 37 5.01 5.71 3.69
N ARG A 38 5.06 6.13 2.41
CA ARG A 38 4.28 5.49 1.33
C ARG A 38 4.77 4.09 0.99
N ALA A 39 6.02 3.77 1.31
CA ALA A 39 6.58 2.45 1.08
C ALA A 39 6.13 1.42 2.14
N ILE A 40 5.54 1.85 3.27
CA ILE A 40 5.02 0.99 4.33
C ILE A 40 3.51 0.86 4.17
N VAL A 41 3.01 -0.35 4.26
CA VAL A 41 1.58 -0.66 4.22
C VAL A 41 1.19 -1.47 5.46
N THR A 42 0.00 -1.20 5.97
CA THR A 42 -0.64 -2.02 7.01
C THR A 42 -1.84 -2.70 6.35
N PRO A 43 -1.68 -3.95 5.89
CA PRO A 43 -2.77 -4.61 5.20
C PRO A 43 -3.88 -4.98 6.18
N LEU A 44 -5.11 -4.95 5.68
CA LEU A 44 -6.30 -5.37 6.37
C LEU A 44 -6.84 -6.65 5.75
N PRO A 45 -7.44 -7.55 6.53
CA PRO A 45 -8.08 -8.72 5.96
C PRO A 45 -9.25 -8.29 5.07
N TRP A 46 -9.31 -8.85 3.87
CA TRP A 46 -10.46 -8.67 3.00
C TRP A 46 -11.52 -9.69 3.35
N PRO A 47 -12.73 -9.28 3.75
CA PRO A 47 -13.80 -10.21 4.08
C PRO A 47 -14.13 -11.12 2.89
N ALA A 48 -14.41 -12.38 3.14
CA ALA A 48 -14.92 -13.30 2.12
C ALA A 48 -16.27 -12.78 1.63
N THR A 49 -16.36 -12.51 0.33
CA THR A 49 -17.55 -11.90 -0.26
C THR A 49 -18.58 -12.96 -0.68
N ASP A 50 -18.15 -14.21 -0.85
CA ASP A 50 -19.00 -15.29 -1.32
C ASP A 50 -18.72 -16.56 -0.49
N PRO A 51 -19.68 -16.97 0.35
CA PRO A 51 -19.54 -18.16 1.19
C PRO A 51 -19.57 -19.47 0.38
N ASP A 52 -20.12 -19.46 -0.84
CA ASP A 52 -20.32 -20.66 -1.65
C ASP A 52 -19.10 -21.00 -2.52
N LEU A 53 -18.16 -20.05 -2.67
CA LEU A 53 -16.95 -20.33 -3.42
C LEU A 53 -15.92 -21.11 -2.59
N PRO A 54 -15.39 -22.24 -3.12
CA PRO A 54 -14.33 -22.97 -2.46
C PRO A 54 -13.08 -22.09 -2.33
N THR A 55 -12.63 -21.91 -1.10
CA THR A 55 -11.47 -21.10 -0.75
C THR A 55 -10.47 -21.90 0.04
N TYR A 56 -9.19 -21.57 -0.12
CA TYR A 56 -8.07 -22.21 0.56
C TYR A 56 -7.36 -21.22 1.48
N PRO A 57 -6.83 -21.65 2.63
CA PRO A 57 -5.88 -20.83 3.37
C PRO A 57 -4.70 -20.46 2.48
N VAL A 58 -4.13 -19.28 2.68
CA VAL A 58 -3.01 -18.80 1.84
C VAL A 58 -1.79 -19.74 1.88
N THR A 59 -1.64 -20.53 2.95
CA THR A 59 -0.55 -21.52 3.11
C THR A 59 -0.85 -22.89 2.47
N HIS A 60 -2.06 -23.08 1.94
CA HIS A 60 -2.47 -24.37 1.38
C HIS A 60 -1.62 -24.76 0.16
N PRO A 61 -1.27 -26.06 -0.02
CA PRO A 61 -0.48 -26.54 -1.17
C PRO A 61 -1.06 -26.15 -2.54
N TYR A 62 -2.38 -26.06 -2.63
CA TYR A 62 -3.07 -25.58 -3.84
C TYR A 62 -2.55 -24.22 -4.30
N ILE A 63 -2.35 -23.27 -3.36
CA ILE A 63 -1.86 -21.92 -3.68
C ILE A 63 -0.44 -22.00 -4.22
N ARG A 64 0.44 -22.76 -3.55
CA ARG A 64 1.84 -22.93 -3.99
C ARG A 64 1.95 -23.58 -5.36
N ARG A 65 1.05 -24.50 -5.69
CA ARG A 65 1.10 -25.25 -6.95
C ARG A 65 0.48 -24.48 -8.11
N TYR A 66 -0.77 -24.07 -7.96
CA TYR A 66 -1.57 -23.55 -9.08
C TYR A 66 -1.51 -22.03 -9.21
N TRP A 67 -1.59 -21.32 -8.11
CA TRP A 67 -1.46 -19.86 -8.15
C TRP A 67 -0.04 -19.42 -8.50
N THR A 68 1.00 -20.13 -8.07
CA THR A 68 2.37 -19.85 -8.50
C THR A 68 2.54 -19.99 -10.01
N ALA A 69 1.91 -20.98 -10.62
CA ALA A 69 1.94 -21.13 -12.09
C ALA A 69 1.18 -20.02 -12.82
N THR A 70 0.24 -19.37 -12.15
CA THR A 70 -0.62 -18.33 -12.73
C THR A 70 -0.03 -16.92 -12.58
N ILE A 71 0.45 -16.56 -11.39
CA ILE A 71 0.91 -15.21 -11.08
C ILE A 71 2.41 -15.12 -10.75
N GLY A 72 3.10 -16.23 -10.71
CA GLY A 72 4.52 -16.31 -10.41
C GLY A 72 4.85 -16.45 -8.91
N PRO A 73 6.04 -17.00 -8.60
CA PRO A 73 6.44 -17.29 -7.23
C PRO A 73 6.65 -16.04 -6.37
N GLY A 74 7.13 -14.95 -6.96
CA GLY A 74 7.33 -13.67 -6.26
C GLY A 74 6.00 -13.06 -5.78
N ALA A 75 4.97 -13.09 -6.63
CA ALA A 75 3.65 -12.60 -6.26
C ALA A 75 3.00 -13.46 -5.17
N VAL A 76 3.16 -14.78 -5.23
CA VAL A 76 2.65 -15.68 -4.17
C VAL A 76 3.39 -15.45 -2.85
N ALA A 77 4.71 -15.24 -2.87
CA ALA A 77 5.47 -14.90 -1.67
C ALA A 77 4.99 -13.57 -1.05
N ASP A 78 4.74 -12.56 -1.87
CA ASP A 78 4.21 -11.27 -1.42
C ASP A 78 2.78 -11.41 -0.87
N LEU A 79 1.95 -12.25 -1.46
CA LEU A 79 0.61 -12.56 -0.95
C LEU A 79 0.67 -13.19 0.44
N LEU A 80 1.57 -14.17 0.65
CA LEU A 80 1.79 -14.80 1.96
C LEU A 80 2.22 -13.78 3.02
N ARG A 81 3.12 -12.88 2.68
CA ARG A 81 3.59 -11.82 3.59
C ARG A 81 2.46 -10.85 3.95
N LEU A 82 1.69 -10.39 2.96
CA LEU A 82 0.55 -9.50 3.16
C LEU A 82 -0.53 -10.15 4.02
N ALA A 83 -0.93 -11.39 3.71
CA ALA A 83 -1.96 -12.10 4.45
C ALA A 83 -1.54 -12.34 5.91
N THR A 84 -0.29 -12.73 6.14
CA THR A 84 0.26 -12.91 7.48
C THR A 84 0.28 -11.59 8.27
N ALA A 85 0.69 -10.50 7.62
CA ALA A 85 0.71 -9.18 8.24
C ALA A 85 -0.70 -8.69 8.58
N ALA A 86 -1.68 -8.91 7.70
CA ALA A 86 -3.08 -8.56 7.93
C ALA A 86 -3.66 -9.32 9.13
N GLN A 87 -3.39 -10.63 9.23
CA GLN A 87 -3.85 -11.44 10.36
C GLN A 87 -3.24 -11.03 11.70
N ARG A 88 -2.03 -10.47 11.68
CA ARG A 88 -1.28 -10.04 12.88
C ARG A 88 -1.38 -8.55 13.15
N GLY A 89 -2.09 -7.78 12.34
CA GLY A 89 -2.17 -6.32 12.44
C GLY A 89 -0.80 -5.64 12.31
N ARG A 90 0.11 -6.18 11.51
CA ARG A 90 1.47 -5.68 11.34
C ARG A 90 1.65 -4.90 10.06
N SER A 91 2.47 -3.86 10.13
CA SER A 91 2.93 -3.14 8.95
C SER A 91 4.10 -3.88 8.30
N LEU A 92 4.22 -3.74 6.99
CA LEU A 92 5.35 -4.25 6.22
C LEU A 92 5.69 -3.29 5.08
N ARG A 93 6.88 -3.47 4.54
CA ARG A 93 7.27 -2.75 3.34
C ARG A 93 6.36 -3.17 2.18
N ARG A 94 5.90 -2.19 1.40
CA ARG A 94 5.04 -2.43 0.24
C ARG A 94 5.66 -3.47 -0.68
N PRO A 95 4.95 -4.55 -1.00
CA PRO A 95 5.45 -5.61 -1.85
C PRO A 95 5.66 -5.15 -3.29
N THR A 96 6.67 -5.72 -3.94
CA THR A 96 7.02 -5.39 -5.33
C THR A 96 5.93 -5.83 -6.31
N HIS A 97 5.30 -6.98 -6.06
CA HIS A 97 4.29 -7.58 -6.96
C HIS A 97 2.85 -7.21 -6.60
N ILE A 98 2.64 -6.15 -5.81
CA ILE A 98 1.30 -5.78 -5.36
C ILE A 98 0.34 -5.54 -6.53
N HIS A 99 0.84 -4.99 -7.66
CA HIS A 99 0.04 -4.76 -8.86
C HIS A 99 -0.45 -6.07 -9.51
N VAL A 100 0.36 -7.14 -9.46
CA VAL A 100 -0.05 -8.48 -9.94
C VAL A 100 -1.16 -9.02 -9.07
N LEU A 101 -1.05 -8.86 -7.74
CA LEU A 101 -2.07 -9.31 -6.79
C LEU A 101 -3.39 -8.55 -6.93
N VAL A 102 -3.33 -7.26 -7.25
CA VAL A 102 -4.53 -6.45 -7.55
C VAL A 102 -5.21 -6.95 -8.82
N ARG A 103 -4.45 -7.19 -9.89
CA ARG A 103 -4.99 -7.73 -11.15
C ARG A 103 -5.58 -9.12 -10.99
N ALA A 104 -5.04 -9.95 -10.10
CA ALA A 104 -5.56 -11.26 -9.77
C ALA A 104 -6.75 -11.23 -8.78
N ASN A 105 -7.21 -10.05 -8.37
CA ASN A 105 -8.28 -9.86 -7.40
C ASN A 105 -8.01 -10.51 -6.02
N LEU A 106 -6.74 -10.58 -5.65
CA LEU A 106 -6.28 -11.09 -4.35
C LEU A 106 -5.99 -9.98 -3.35
N VAL A 107 -5.75 -8.77 -3.87
CA VAL A 107 -5.53 -7.54 -3.11
C VAL A 107 -6.41 -6.44 -3.70
N HIS A 108 -6.97 -5.64 -2.84
CA HIS A 108 -7.73 -4.44 -3.20
C HIS A 108 -7.13 -3.22 -2.52
N ILE A 109 -6.98 -2.13 -3.27
CA ILE A 109 -6.48 -0.86 -2.73
C ILE A 109 -7.61 0.16 -2.83
N ASN A 110 -8.00 0.69 -1.69
CA ASN A 110 -9.05 1.69 -1.60
C ASN A 110 -8.67 2.78 -0.60
N HIS A 111 -8.72 4.05 -1.05
CA HIS A 111 -8.36 5.22 -0.23
C HIS A 111 -7.04 5.07 0.55
N GLY A 112 -6.02 4.47 -0.08
CA GLY A 112 -4.72 4.24 0.54
C GLY A 112 -4.65 3.04 1.50
N HIS A 113 -5.75 2.35 1.74
CA HIS A 113 -5.79 1.09 2.48
C HIS A 113 -5.58 -0.10 1.56
N VAL A 114 -4.83 -1.08 2.03
CA VAL A 114 -4.55 -2.32 1.32
C VAL A 114 -5.34 -3.44 1.99
N PHE A 115 -6.28 -4.01 1.25
CA PHE A 115 -7.06 -5.16 1.70
C PHE A 115 -6.52 -6.42 1.02
N VAL A 116 -6.30 -7.48 1.77
CA VAL A 116 -5.76 -8.74 1.25
C VAL A 116 -6.65 -9.92 1.60
N ARG A 117 -6.88 -10.80 0.63
CA ARG A 117 -7.59 -12.05 0.88
C ARG A 117 -6.74 -12.95 1.75
N THR A 118 -7.27 -13.38 2.87
CA THR A 118 -6.67 -14.38 3.77
C THR A 118 -7.08 -15.80 3.39
N ARG A 119 -8.19 -15.92 2.68
CA ARG A 119 -8.63 -17.14 2.03
C ARG A 119 -8.69 -16.90 0.52
N ILE A 120 -8.00 -17.74 -0.21
CA ILE A 120 -7.77 -17.58 -1.64
C ILE A 120 -8.76 -18.44 -2.42
N PRO A 121 -9.50 -17.87 -3.37
CA PRO A 121 -10.44 -18.63 -4.17
C PRO A 121 -9.72 -19.63 -5.05
N ARG A 122 -10.44 -20.65 -5.46
CA ARG A 122 -10.02 -21.56 -6.52
C ARG A 122 -9.78 -20.78 -7.82
N LEU A 123 -8.88 -21.26 -8.65
CA LEU A 123 -8.67 -20.69 -9.99
C LEU A 123 -9.96 -20.75 -10.80
N SER A 124 -10.27 -19.68 -11.49
CA SER A 124 -11.39 -19.68 -12.44
C SER A 124 -11.10 -20.61 -13.62
N PRO A 125 -12.13 -21.11 -14.32
CA PRO A 125 -11.95 -21.96 -15.49
C PRO A 125 -11.03 -21.36 -16.56
N ILE A 126 -11.03 -20.02 -16.69
CA ILE A 126 -10.14 -19.32 -17.63
C ILE A 126 -8.69 -19.49 -17.22
N HIS A 127 -8.38 -19.28 -15.93
CA HIS A 127 -7.02 -19.45 -15.40
C HIS A 127 -6.56 -20.91 -15.49
N VAL A 128 -7.44 -21.87 -15.23
CA VAL A 128 -7.13 -23.29 -15.35
C VAL A 128 -6.73 -23.64 -16.79
N ARG A 129 -7.41 -23.08 -17.80
CA ARG A 129 -7.06 -23.29 -19.22
C ARG A 129 -5.67 -22.77 -19.58
N LEU A 130 -5.19 -21.75 -18.88
CA LEU A 130 -3.86 -21.16 -19.11
C LEU A 130 -2.74 -21.90 -18.39
N LEU A 131 -3.06 -22.84 -17.51
CA LEU A 131 -2.05 -23.67 -16.84
C LEU A 131 -1.29 -24.56 -17.83
N PRO A 132 -0.02 -24.87 -17.54
CA PRO A 132 0.70 -25.93 -18.25
C PRO A 132 -0.11 -27.22 -18.29
N PRO A 133 -0.01 -28.04 -19.38
CA PRO A 133 -0.86 -29.22 -19.58
C PRO A 133 -0.85 -30.20 -18.40
N ASP A 134 0.28 -30.41 -17.77
CA ASP A 134 0.41 -31.32 -16.63
C ASP A 134 -0.31 -30.80 -15.38
N LEU A 135 -0.19 -29.50 -15.10
CA LEU A 135 -0.91 -28.87 -13.99
C LEU A 135 -2.41 -28.82 -14.25
N ARG A 136 -2.80 -28.61 -15.50
CA ARG A 136 -4.21 -28.59 -15.89
C ARG A 136 -4.86 -29.95 -15.69
N ARG A 137 -4.18 -31.04 -16.10
CA ARG A 137 -4.66 -32.42 -15.88
C ARG A 137 -4.74 -32.81 -14.40
N ALA A 138 -3.84 -32.28 -13.60
CA ALA A 138 -3.79 -32.54 -12.16
C ALA A 138 -4.62 -31.56 -11.32
N HIS A 139 -5.29 -30.60 -11.98
CA HIS A 139 -6.13 -29.63 -11.27
C HIS A 139 -7.38 -30.34 -10.74
N PRO A 140 -7.70 -30.20 -9.45
CA PRO A 140 -8.95 -30.77 -8.92
C PRO A 140 -10.15 -30.03 -9.53
N ASP A 141 -11.17 -30.79 -9.95
CA ASP A 141 -12.44 -30.23 -10.45
C ASP A 141 -13.29 -29.60 -9.36
#